data_5c59b265a7f014fa8ac5edb0ef11f791
#
_entry.id   5c59b265a7f014fa8ac5edb0ef11f791
#
_cell.length_a   1.000
_cell.length_b   1.000
_cell.length_c   1.000
_cell.angle_alpha   90.00
_cell.angle_beta   90.00
_cell.angle_gamma   90.00
#
_symmetry.space_group_name_H-M   'P 1'
#
loop_
_entity.id
_entity.type
_entity.pdbx_description
1 polymer ?
#
loop_
_entity_poly.entity_id
_entity_poly.type
_entity_poly.pdbx_seq_one_letter_code
_entity_poly.pdbx_strand_id
1 'polypeptide(L)'
;MKTAIPFLISLLLAYGAVQAETSKVIFKSEVAGADLPFSDAALVGNTLYISGKGGVIPGTRTVPEDPKEEARLLMEDFKATLDRAGMTMDDLVYVTIYSPDLDLYEDFNSVYRKYFKDTFPPRAFVGSGPLLFGLRFEMQGIAVKTD
;
A
#
# COMPACT_ATOMS: atom_id res chain seq x y z
N MET A 1 -6.34 8.62 77.04
CA MET A 1 -6.62 7.85 75.82
C MET A 1 -6.31 8.75 74.60
N LYS A 2 -5.24 8.47 73.89
CA LYS A 2 -4.83 9.22 72.68
C LYS A 2 -5.16 8.36 71.45
N THR A 3 -6.16 8.77 70.69
CA THR A 3 -6.55 8.13 69.42
C THR A 3 -5.63 8.59 68.30
N ALA A 4 -4.88 7.67 67.71
CA ALA A 4 -4.08 7.91 66.51
C ALA A 4 -4.96 7.73 65.28
N ILE A 5 -4.99 8.75 64.42
CA ILE A 5 -5.62 8.73 63.10
C ILE A 5 -4.61 8.23 62.08
N PRO A 6 -4.89 7.16 61.32
CA PRO A 6 -3.98 6.73 60.25
C PRO A 6 -4.08 7.66 59.06
N PHE A 7 -2.94 8.21 58.66
CA PHE A 7 -2.78 9.00 57.43
C PHE A 7 -2.74 8.04 56.22
N LEU A 8 -3.80 8.03 55.42
CA LEU A 8 -3.87 7.26 54.16
C LEU A 8 -3.16 8.06 53.07
N ILE A 9 -1.95 7.63 52.70
CA ILE A 9 -1.22 8.19 51.56
C ILE A 9 -1.79 7.55 50.30
N SER A 10 -2.62 8.29 49.55
CA SER A 10 -3.08 7.90 48.23
C SER A 10 -1.97 8.16 47.23
N LEU A 11 -1.32 7.08 46.75
CA LEU A 11 -0.35 7.12 45.67
C LEU A 11 -1.08 7.26 44.32
N LEU A 12 -1.20 8.48 43.80
CA LEU A 12 -1.67 8.71 42.43
C LEU A 12 -0.60 8.28 41.46
N LEU A 13 -0.75 7.11 40.84
CA LEU A 13 -0.01 6.68 39.66
C LEU A 13 -0.51 7.51 38.48
N ALA A 14 0.23 8.55 38.11
CA ALA A 14 0.01 9.27 36.86
C ALA A 14 0.47 8.35 35.69
N TYR A 15 -0.49 7.67 35.05
CA TYR A 15 -0.26 7.05 33.75
C TYR A 15 -0.09 8.16 32.73
N GLY A 16 1.14 8.56 32.48
CA GLY A 16 1.49 9.38 31.32
C GLY A 16 1.28 8.55 30.07
N ALA A 17 0.23 8.80 29.31
CA ALA A 17 0.10 8.29 27.98
C ALA A 17 1.26 8.86 27.15
N VAL A 18 2.27 8.04 26.86
CA VAL A 18 3.28 8.36 25.86
C VAL A 18 2.55 8.39 24.52
N GLN A 19 2.21 9.58 24.04
CA GLN A 19 1.73 9.77 22.69
C GLN A 19 2.93 9.51 21.78
N ALA A 20 2.96 8.33 21.14
CA ALA A 20 3.94 8.05 20.10
C ALA A 20 3.69 9.05 18.96
N GLU A 21 4.68 9.89 18.68
CA GLU A 21 4.63 10.82 17.56
C GLU A 21 4.53 10.01 16.26
N THR A 22 3.42 10.15 15.55
CA THR A 22 3.19 9.38 14.32
C THR A 22 4.10 9.95 13.23
N SER A 23 5.18 9.25 12.92
CA SER A 23 6.10 9.64 11.85
C SER A 23 5.43 9.46 10.48
N LYS A 24 5.72 10.39 9.54
CA LYS A 24 5.30 10.29 8.14
C LYS A 24 6.53 10.26 7.23
N VAL A 25 6.64 9.23 6.39
CA VAL A 25 7.68 9.10 5.37
C VAL A 25 7.03 9.08 3.98
N ILE A 26 7.54 9.91 3.06
CA ILE A 26 7.08 9.98 1.68
C ILE A 26 8.08 9.27 0.77
N PHE A 27 7.60 8.31 -0.01
CA PHE A 27 8.36 7.63 -1.05
C PHE A 27 8.08 8.32 -2.38
N LYS A 28 9.00 9.21 -2.79
CA LYS A 28 8.90 9.89 -4.08
C LYS A 28 9.02 8.89 -5.22
N SER A 29 8.39 9.23 -6.36
CA SER A 29 8.54 8.45 -7.58
C SER A 29 9.98 8.49 -8.06
N GLU A 30 10.51 7.35 -8.51
CA GLU A 30 11.88 7.19 -9.01
C GLU A 30 11.99 7.39 -10.52
N VAL A 31 10.95 7.90 -11.18
CA VAL A 31 11.03 8.23 -12.60
C VAL A 31 12.04 9.35 -12.81
N ALA A 32 13.18 9.00 -13.40
CA ALA A 32 14.31 9.90 -13.59
C ALA A 32 13.91 11.17 -14.36
N GLY A 33 14.26 12.35 -13.81
CA GLY A 33 14.08 13.63 -14.47
C GLY A 33 12.65 14.16 -14.52
N ALA A 34 11.68 13.50 -13.86
CA ALA A 34 10.29 13.95 -13.83
C ALA A 34 9.97 14.62 -12.49
N ASP A 35 9.52 15.89 -12.54
CA ASP A 35 8.86 16.56 -11.40
C ASP A 35 7.38 16.16 -11.43
N LEU A 36 7.06 15.03 -10.79
CA LEU A 36 5.70 14.48 -10.78
C LEU A 36 4.91 15.10 -9.62
N PRO A 37 3.62 15.48 -9.84
CA PRO A 37 2.76 16.07 -8.81
C PRO A 37 2.21 15.02 -7.82
N PHE A 38 2.86 13.87 -7.68
CA PHE A 38 2.48 12.77 -6.79
C PHE A 38 3.70 12.00 -6.30
N SER A 39 3.48 11.16 -5.29
CA SER A 39 4.47 10.24 -4.74
C SER A 39 4.02 8.80 -4.93
N ASP A 40 4.95 7.86 -4.91
CA ASP A 40 4.65 6.42 -5.03
C ASP A 40 3.87 5.90 -3.84
N ALA A 41 4.24 6.35 -2.63
CA ALA A 41 3.58 5.94 -1.40
C ALA A 41 3.83 6.92 -0.25
N ALA A 42 3.02 6.79 0.81
CA ALA A 42 3.22 7.45 2.10
C ALA A 42 3.10 6.42 3.23
N LEU A 43 4.14 6.31 4.06
CA LEU A 43 4.11 5.53 5.30
C LEU A 43 3.74 6.46 6.45
N VAL A 44 2.68 6.12 7.20
CA VAL A 44 2.21 6.86 8.38
C VAL A 44 2.11 5.86 9.54
N GLY A 45 3.02 5.99 10.50
CA GLY A 45 3.17 4.95 11.53
C GLY A 45 3.56 3.62 10.89
N ASN A 46 2.72 2.60 11.04
CA ASN A 46 2.89 1.28 10.43
C ASN A 46 2.04 1.05 9.16
N THR A 47 1.33 2.08 8.67
CA THR A 47 0.41 1.97 7.53
C THR A 47 1.00 2.63 6.30
N LEU A 48 1.15 1.87 5.22
CA LEU A 48 1.62 2.34 3.91
C LEU A 48 0.42 2.53 2.97
N TYR A 49 0.28 3.74 2.45
CA TYR A 49 -0.69 4.10 1.41
C TYR A 49 0.05 4.14 0.08
N ILE A 50 -0.31 3.26 -0.86
CA ILE A 50 0.34 3.12 -2.16
C ILE A 50 -0.55 3.76 -3.22
N SER A 51 0.02 4.65 -4.02
CA SER A 51 -0.69 5.33 -5.12
C SER A 51 -1.00 4.37 -6.26
N GLY A 52 -1.81 4.83 -7.24
CA GLY A 52 -2.07 4.09 -8.47
C GLY A 52 -0.78 3.76 -9.22
N LYS A 53 -0.61 2.48 -9.55
CA LYS A 53 0.49 1.93 -10.32
C LYS A 53 -0.05 1.29 -11.59
N GLY A 54 0.65 1.48 -12.70
CA GLY A 54 0.33 0.84 -13.99
C GLY A 54 1.52 0.06 -14.53
N GLY A 55 1.23 -0.97 -15.31
CA GLY A 55 2.24 -1.85 -15.91
C GLY A 55 2.84 -1.26 -17.18
N VAL A 56 3.87 -0.44 -17.07
CA VAL A 56 4.64 0.08 -18.22
C VAL A 56 6.01 -0.56 -18.31
N ILE A 57 6.57 -0.61 -19.50
CA ILE A 57 7.94 -1.07 -19.72
C ILE A 57 8.91 -0.12 -18.98
N PRO A 58 9.80 -0.63 -18.11
CA PRO A 58 10.68 0.20 -17.28
C PRO A 58 11.46 1.26 -18.10
N GLY A 59 11.46 2.48 -17.58
CA GLY A 59 12.11 3.62 -18.23
C GLY A 59 11.32 4.24 -19.40
N THR A 60 10.12 3.75 -19.68
CA THR A 60 9.25 4.24 -20.76
C THR A 60 7.84 4.57 -20.25
N ARG A 61 6.95 5.00 -21.16
CA ARG A 61 5.49 5.09 -20.95
C ARG A 61 4.74 4.09 -21.84
N THR A 62 5.44 3.08 -22.32
CA THR A 62 4.88 2.09 -23.23
C THR A 62 4.22 0.97 -22.43
N VAL A 63 2.98 0.70 -22.75
CA VAL A 63 2.21 -0.43 -22.21
C VAL A 63 2.51 -1.66 -23.06
N PRO A 64 2.80 -2.84 -22.48
CA PRO A 64 2.97 -4.07 -23.24
C PRO A 64 1.72 -4.43 -24.06
N GLU A 65 1.88 -5.13 -25.18
CA GLU A 65 0.74 -5.62 -25.97
C GLU A 65 -0.04 -6.73 -25.23
N ASP A 66 0.68 -7.61 -24.52
CA ASP A 66 0.09 -8.68 -23.73
C ASP A 66 -0.43 -8.14 -22.38
N PRO A 67 -1.76 -8.27 -22.08
CA PRO A 67 -2.32 -7.87 -20.80
C PRO A 67 -1.69 -8.57 -19.58
N LYS A 68 -1.23 -9.81 -19.73
CA LYS A 68 -0.57 -10.55 -18.64
C LYS A 68 0.81 -10.00 -18.35
N GLU A 69 1.52 -9.57 -19.36
CA GLU A 69 2.82 -8.90 -19.18
C GLU A 69 2.62 -7.52 -18.51
N GLU A 70 1.61 -6.76 -18.92
CA GLU A 70 1.24 -5.51 -18.23
C GLU A 70 0.93 -5.76 -16.76
N ALA A 71 0.07 -6.76 -16.45
CA ALA A 71 -0.24 -7.13 -15.08
C ALA A 71 1.02 -7.53 -14.29
N ARG A 72 1.95 -8.26 -14.91
CA ARG A 72 3.21 -8.66 -14.28
C ARG A 72 4.07 -7.44 -13.94
N LEU A 73 4.26 -6.51 -14.88
CA LEU A 73 5.04 -5.30 -14.63
C LEU A 73 4.42 -4.42 -13.54
N LEU A 74 3.10 -4.31 -13.52
CA LEU A 74 2.36 -3.62 -12.46
C LEU A 74 2.63 -4.25 -11.09
N MET A 75 2.54 -5.58 -10.99
CA MET A 75 2.76 -6.29 -9.73
C MET A 75 4.21 -6.20 -9.25
N GLU A 76 5.19 -6.19 -10.16
CA GLU A 76 6.60 -5.99 -9.81
C GLU A 76 6.86 -4.58 -9.27
N ASP A 77 6.31 -3.52 -9.90
CA ASP A 77 6.45 -2.15 -9.41
C ASP A 77 5.75 -1.96 -8.05
N PHE A 78 4.59 -2.59 -7.89
CA PHE A 78 3.86 -2.56 -6.63
C PHE A 78 4.65 -3.23 -5.50
N LYS A 79 5.21 -4.42 -5.79
CA LYS A 79 6.11 -5.14 -4.87
C LYS A 79 7.35 -4.32 -4.53
N ALA A 80 8.00 -3.70 -5.52
CA ALA A 80 9.16 -2.85 -5.28
C ALA A 80 8.85 -1.67 -4.36
N THR A 81 7.64 -1.09 -4.48
CA THR A 81 7.17 -0.01 -3.59
C THR A 81 7.01 -0.50 -2.14
N LEU A 82 6.47 -1.70 -1.92
CA LEU A 82 6.39 -2.35 -0.60
C LEU A 82 7.78 -2.63 -0.03
N ASP A 83 8.67 -3.21 -0.82
CA ASP A 83 10.06 -3.54 -0.42
C ASP A 83 10.81 -2.27 0.07
N ARG A 84 10.62 -1.11 -0.59
CA ARG A 84 11.19 0.19 -0.15
C ARG A 84 10.71 0.61 1.25
N ALA A 85 9.50 0.22 1.63
CA ALA A 85 8.94 0.48 2.96
C ALA A 85 9.29 -0.63 3.97
N GLY A 86 10.06 -1.65 3.58
CA GLY A 86 10.35 -2.82 4.40
C GLY A 86 9.12 -3.69 4.67
N MET A 87 8.22 -3.75 3.68
CA MET A 87 6.98 -4.53 3.68
C MET A 87 6.95 -5.54 2.53
N THR A 88 6.01 -6.46 2.56
CA THR A 88 5.81 -7.53 1.58
C THR A 88 4.38 -7.50 1.03
N MET A 89 4.10 -8.34 0.04
CA MET A 89 2.73 -8.50 -0.48
C MET A 89 1.75 -9.04 0.57
N ASP A 90 2.24 -9.78 1.57
CA ASP A 90 1.43 -10.34 2.65
C ASP A 90 0.98 -9.27 3.68
N ASP A 91 1.62 -8.09 3.68
CA ASP A 91 1.23 -6.95 4.52
C ASP A 91 0.05 -6.15 3.93
N LEU A 92 -0.40 -6.46 2.70
CA LEU A 92 -1.51 -5.79 2.07
C LEU A 92 -2.83 -6.11 2.79
N VAL A 93 -3.54 -5.07 3.21
CA VAL A 93 -4.85 -5.16 3.89
C VAL A 93 -6.01 -4.70 3.02
N TYR A 94 -5.73 -4.00 1.92
CA TYR A 94 -6.74 -3.60 0.95
C TYR A 94 -6.12 -3.27 -0.41
N VAL A 95 -6.79 -3.68 -1.50
CA VAL A 95 -6.36 -3.41 -2.89
C VAL A 95 -7.56 -3.02 -3.73
N THR A 96 -7.39 -2.02 -4.60
CA THR A 96 -8.33 -1.69 -5.67
C THR A 96 -7.62 -1.76 -7.01
N ILE A 97 -8.21 -2.47 -7.96
CA ILE A 97 -7.78 -2.50 -9.35
C ILE A 97 -8.85 -1.82 -10.20
N TYR A 98 -8.44 -0.89 -11.04
CA TYR A 98 -9.25 -0.24 -12.05
C TYR A 98 -8.92 -0.83 -13.41
N SER A 99 -9.95 -1.11 -14.23
CA SER A 99 -9.78 -1.58 -15.59
C SER A 99 -10.88 -1.00 -16.51
N PRO A 100 -10.52 -0.42 -17.66
CA PRO A 100 -11.49 -0.02 -18.67
C PRO A 100 -12.23 -1.21 -19.32
N ASP A 101 -11.65 -2.43 -19.19
CA ASP A 101 -12.17 -3.65 -19.80
C ASP A 101 -12.24 -4.77 -18.75
N LEU A 102 -13.45 -5.12 -18.30
CA LEU A 102 -13.65 -6.16 -17.30
C LEU A 102 -13.49 -7.59 -17.86
N ASP A 103 -13.46 -7.78 -19.17
CA ASP A 103 -13.20 -9.08 -19.79
C ASP A 103 -11.75 -9.53 -19.54
N LEU A 104 -10.85 -8.62 -19.18
CA LEU A 104 -9.47 -8.90 -18.79
C LEU A 104 -9.30 -9.37 -17.32
N TYR A 105 -10.41 -9.56 -16.60
CA TYR A 105 -10.39 -9.98 -15.19
C TYR A 105 -9.60 -11.26 -14.94
N GLU A 106 -9.79 -12.29 -15.77
CA GLU A 106 -9.10 -13.57 -15.62
C GLU A 106 -7.61 -13.48 -16.02
N ASP A 107 -7.27 -12.67 -17.03
CA ASP A 107 -5.88 -12.44 -17.41
C ASP A 107 -5.10 -11.79 -16.25
N PHE A 108 -5.67 -10.75 -15.63
CA PHE A 108 -5.10 -10.13 -14.44
C PHE A 108 -4.96 -11.13 -13.30
N ASN A 109 -6.02 -11.88 -12.97
CA ASN A 109 -6.02 -12.84 -11.88
C ASN A 109 -4.99 -13.96 -12.05
N SER A 110 -4.75 -14.40 -13.29
CA SER A 110 -3.76 -15.44 -13.60
C SER A 110 -2.33 -15.03 -13.21
N VAL A 111 -2.05 -13.73 -13.22
CA VAL A 111 -0.79 -13.14 -12.77
C VAL A 111 -0.83 -12.81 -11.27
N TYR A 112 -1.86 -12.09 -10.83
CA TYR A 112 -2.03 -11.62 -9.45
C TYR A 112 -1.85 -12.73 -8.42
N ARG A 113 -2.44 -13.91 -8.65
CA ARG A 113 -2.36 -15.08 -7.75
C ARG A 113 -0.93 -15.53 -7.44
N LYS A 114 0.02 -15.28 -8.33
CA LYS A 114 1.42 -15.73 -8.19
C LYS A 114 2.21 -14.94 -7.14
N TYR A 115 1.69 -13.79 -6.70
CA TYR A 115 2.33 -12.90 -5.76
C TYR A 115 1.93 -13.14 -4.30
N PHE A 116 1.00 -14.05 -4.05
CA PHE A 116 0.51 -14.40 -2.71
C PHE A 116 0.69 -15.88 -2.45
N LYS A 117 1.03 -16.23 -1.20
CA LYS A 117 1.29 -17.64 -0.82
C LYS A 117 0.03 -18.31 -0.27
N ASP A 118 -0.55 -17.75 0.79
CA ASP A 118 -1.59 -18.42 1.57
C ASP A 118 -2.96 -17.72 1.46
N THR A 119 -2.97 -16.39 1.51
CA THR A 119 -4.21 -15.60 1.55
C THR A 119 -4.12 -14.41 0.61
N PHE A 120 -5.29 -13.93 0.17
CA PHE A 120 -5.38 -12.71 -0.63
C PHE A 120 -5.92 -11.57 0.24
N PRO A 121 -5.45 -10.33 0.06
CA PRO A 121 -6.06 -9.18 0.71
C PRO A 121 -7.48 -8.95 0.20
N PRO A 122 -8.36 -8.31 1.00
CA PRO A 122 -9.61 -7.75 0.50
C PRO A 122 -9.37 -6.90 -0.73
N ARG A 123 -10.16 -7.12 -1.81
CA ARG A 123 -9.92 -6.52 -3.10
C ARG A 123 -11.21 -6.11 -3.80
N ALA A 124 -11.21 -4.92 -4.43
CA ALA A 124 -12.18 -4.55 -5.44
C ALA A 124 -11.53 -4.57 -6.84
N PHE A 125 -12.24 -5.09 -7.84
CA PHE A 125 -11.90 -4.96 -9.26
C PHE A 125 -13.01 -4.15 -9.92
N VAL A 126 -12.69 -2.95 -10.41
CA VAL A 126 -13.66 -1.90 -10.74
C VAL A 126 -13.54 -1.52 -12.21
N GLY A 127 -14.67 -1.53 -12.92
CA GLY A 127 -14.74 -0.97 -14.26
C GLY A 127 -14.53 0.55 -14.21
N SER A 128 -13.64 1.08 -15.05
CA SER A 128 -13.30 2.50 -15.11
C SER A 128 -13.50 3.07 -16.52
N GLY A 129 -13.36 4.39 -16.65
CA GLY A 129 -13.09 5.02 -17.93
C GLY A 129 -11.65 4.73 -18.39
N PRO A 130 -11.22 5.29 -19.54
CA PRO A 130 -9.86 5.12 -20.04
C PRO A 130 -8.83 5.54 -19.01
N LEU A 131 -7.81 4.71 -18.82
CA LEU A 131 -6.65 4.98 -17.96
C LEU A 131 -5.55 5.71 -18.76
N LEU A 132 -4.62 6.36 -18.03
CA LEU A 132 -3.50 7.08 -18.63
C LEU A 132 -2.64 6.13 -19.50
N PHE A 133 -2.08 6.64 -20.57
CA PHE A 133 -1.17 5.92 -21.49
C PHE A 133 -1.78 4.70 -22.18
N GLY A 134 -3.11 4.52 -22.10
CA GLY A 134 -3.78 3.32 -22.60
C GLY A 134 -3.57 2.08 -21.73
N LEU A 135 -3.30 2.28 -20.43
CA LEU A 135 -3.24 1.19 -19.45
C LEU A 135 -4.56 0.43 -19.42
N ARG A 136 -4.46 -0.89 -19.28
CA ARG A 136 -5.59 -1.80 -19.04
C ARG A 136 -5.81 -2.06 -17.55
N PHE A 137 -4.78 -1.81 -16.74
CA PHE A 137 -4.86 -1.99 -15.29
C PHE A 137 -4.17 -0.86 -14.55
N GLU A 138 -4.81 -0.38 -13.50
CA GLU A 138 -4.20 0.46 -12.48
C GLU A 138 -4.54 -0.11 -11.11
N MET A 139 -3.56 -0.25 -10.23
CA MET A 139 -3.75 -0.80 -8.89
C MET A 139 -3.25 0.18 -7.82
N GLN A 140 -4.06 0.36 -6.78
CA GLN A 140 -3.68 1.05 -5.55
C GLN A 140 -3.95 0.17 -4.34
N GLY A 141 -3.34 0.46 -3.19
CA GLY A 141 -3.54 -0.37 -2.01
C GLY A 141 -3.07 0.25 -0.72
N ILE A 142 -3.40 -0.46 0.36
CA ILE A 142 -2.99 -0.15 1.72
C ILE A 142 -2.31 -1.39 2.29
N ALA A 143 -1.13 -1.21 2.89
CA ALA A 143 -0.42 -2.24 3.63
C ALA A 143 -0.24 -1.80 5.08
N VAL A 144 -0.24 -2.76 6.00
CA VAL A 144 -0.02 -2.54 7.43
C VAL A 144 1.04 -3.50 7.92
N LYS A 145 2.14 -2.96 8.42
CA LYS A 145 3.18 -3.77 9.05
C LYS A 145 2.69 -4.25 10.42
N THR A 146 2.59 -5.55 10.57
CA THR A 146 2.34 -6.20 11.87
C THR A 146 3.66 -6.58 12.50
N ASP A 147 3.82 -6.26 13.80
CA ASP A 147 5.00 -6.63 14.61
C ASP A 147 5.13 -8.16 14.77
#